data_6f0c0fc6f89195655f782ec6c4a5eb6c
#
_entry.id   6f0c0fc6f89195655f782ec6c4a5eb6c
#
_cell.length_a   1.000
_cell.length_b   1.000
_cell.length_c   1.000
_cell.angle_alpha   90.00
_cell.angle_beta   90.00
_cell.angle_gamma   90.00
#
_symmetry.space_group_name_H-M   'P 1'
#
loop_
_entity.id
_entity.type
_entity.pdbx_description
1 polymer ?
#
loop_
_entity_poly.entity_id
_entity_poly.type
_entity_poly.pdbx_seq_one_letter_code
_entity_poly.pdbx_strand_id
1 'polypeptide(L)'
;PDMYPNTNWYDLVLDDLAVMTKHSVSVSGGNKVKYFTSLGYMYDDKFTPGASANRYNMTTNLSSDITSWLSWRSNFKYIQNTNNTESGGIGYTELLTVPSTYVARQSNGEWGSYEGGNPAALVNMQRNPLRRLEEGGWNNNKSQNTLIDLALDIKPVKGLTLTGQMIYKAYDYKGKTYEANRNKIKDFVTGSELNGTDVTASKMTYDWNENSRLTYNGLANYNWSNENHNISALGGVSYEHYKYQQQKSWRRNFPTNGMTGINGGSSAPSDMSTEGDVYEDKLMSYFARLNYSYKDRYLLEANFRADASSRFHKDNRWGFFPSFSAGWRINQESFMQDASWIDNLKLRASWGQLGNINNVGQYDYFSTYVQGGNYNFENTIVSGIREGKPANPGLGWETVTITNVGVDFDILNGLFSFTGEFYDKQTKDILLSYPSPAEVGINSDYKVSQNIGKVSNKGLEFNISHNKSIGDFSYTVGFNLSKNWNKVKDLGANDPMIEDPWIKKVGYAIGTFYGFRSDGLLTQEDIDNGNY
;
A
#
# COMPACT_ATOMS: atom_id res chain seq x y z
N PRO A 1 -35.33 28.17 13.47
CA PRO A 1 -34.04 27.57 13.04
C PRO A 1 -34.05 26.05 13.20
N ASP A 2 -34.50 25.52 14.34
CA ASP A 2 -34.43 24.09 14.67
C ASP A 2 -35.34 23.21 13.80
N MET A 3 -36.47 23.72 13.35
CA MET A 3 -37.42 22.98 12.49
C MET A 3 -37.03 23.02 11.01
N TYR A 4 -36.36 24.08 10.56
CA TYR A 4 -36.00 24.27 9.16
C TYR A 4 -34.54 24.75 9.06
N PRO A 5 -33.56 23.94 9.45
CA PRO A 5 -32.17 24.31 9.38
C PRO A 5 -31.68 24.31 7.94
N ASN A 6 -30.62 25.07 7.71
CA ASN A 6 -29.80 25.00 6.52
C ASN A 6 -28.32 24.94 6.97
N THR A 7 -27.93 23.78 7.47
CA THR A 7 -26.63 23.58 8.09
C THR A 7 -25.54 23.42 7.02
N ASN A 8 -24.56 24.29 7.02
CA ASN A 8 -23.34 24.11 6.26
C ASN A 8 -22.33 23.32 7.13
N TRP A 9 -22.24 22.03 6.92
CA TRP A 9 -21.40 21.14 7.69
C TRP A 9 -19.90 21.43 7.50
N TYR A 10 -19.49 21.94 6.34
CA TYR A 10 -18.09 22.33 6.11
C TYR A 10 -17.68 23.48 7.01
N ASP A 11 -18.43 24.56 7.01
CA ASP A 11 -18.12 25.77 7.81
C ASP A 11 -18.19 25.51 9.32
N LEU A 12 -18.97 24.49 9.75
CA LEU A 12 -19.09 24.15 11.17
C LEU A 12 -17.98 23.21 11.67
N VAL A 13 -17.43 22.38 10.78
CA VAL A 13 -16.57 21.26 11.18
C VAL A 13 -15.12 21.49 10.78
N LEU A 14 -14.88 22.30 9.76
CA LEU A 14 -13.54 22.54 9.24
C LEU A 14 -13.11 23.98 9.48
N ASP A 15 -11.85 24.15 9.78
CA ASP A 15 -11.20 25.46 9.81
C ASP A 15 -11.05 26.02 8.38
N ASP A 16 -11.21 27.33 8.22
CA ASP A 16 -11.05 28.00 6.92
C ASP A 16 -9.61 27.95 6.42
N LEU A 17 -8.64 27.79 7.31
CA LEU A 17 -7.22 27.83 7.00
C LEU A 17 -6.47 26.75 7.77
N ALA A 18 -5.74 25.92 7.05
CA ALA A 18 -4.76 25.00 7.60
C ALA A 18 -3.35 25.37 7.15
N VAL A 19 -2.44 25.55 8.09
CA VAL A 19 -1.09 26.03 7.83
C VAL A 19 -0.11 24.88 7.82
N MET A 20 0.62 24.71 6.72
CA MET A 20 1.77 23.81 6.65
C MET A 20 3.06 24.61 6.65
N THR A 21 3.99 24.25 7.54
CA THR A 21 5.35 24.80 7.53
C THR A 21 6.36 23.68 7.35
N LYS A 22 7.39 23.94 6.53
CA LYS A 22 8.48 22.97 6.30
C LYS A 22 9.80 23.69 6.34
N HIS A 23 10.69 23.21 7.19
CA HIS A 23 12.04 23.70 7.34
C HIS A 23 13.03 22.57 7.08
N SER A 24 14.09 22.85 6.31
CA SER A 24 15.16 21.89 6.08
C SER A 24 16.50 22.59 6.02
N VAL A 25 17.49 21.99 6.65
CA VAL A 25 18.87 22.42 6.60
C VAL A 25 19.71 21.23 6.17
N SER A 26 20.62 21.46 5.23
CA SER A 26 21.54 20.42 4.79
C SER A 26 22.96 20.99 4.67
N VAL A 27 23.92 20.14 4.95
CA VAL A 27 25.33 20.40 4.78
C VAL A 27 25.97 19.24 4.03
N SER A 28 26.83 19.55 3.07
CA SER A 28 27.58 18.56 2.33
C SER A 28 29.00 19.05 2.11
N GLY A 29 29.94 18.13 2.00
CA GLY A 29 31.35 18.47 1.77
C GLY A 29 32.23 17.23 1.88
N GLY A 30 33.54 17.50 1.97
CA GLY A 30 34.53 16.48 2.22
C GLY A 30 35.54 16.32 1.10
N ASN A 31 36.69 15.81 1.47
CA ASN A 31 37.78 15.44 0.59
C ASN A 31 38.00 13.92 0.66
N LYS A 32 38.66 13.46 1.72
CA LYS A 32 38.86 12.00 1.96
C LYS A 32 37.55 11.32 2.41
N VAL A 33 36.81 11.97 3.30
CA VAL A 33 35.48 11.54 3.71
C VAL A 33 34.48 12.51 3.12
N LYS A 34 33.62 12.05 2.23
CA LYS A 34 32.50 12.81 1.66
C LYS A 34 31.30 12.62 2.57
N TYR A 35 30.65 13.70 2.90
CA TYR A 35 29.46 13.67 3.75
C TYR A 35 28.32 14.51 3.19
N PHE A 36 27.13 14.08 3.48
CA PHE A 36 25.89 14.83 3.33
C PHE A 36 25.05 14.58 4.58
N THR A 37 24.63 15.64 5.25
CA THR A 37 23.69 15.55 6.37
C THR A 37 22.56 16.55 6.15
N SER A 38 21.33 16.10 6.36
CA SER A 38 20.13 16.93 6.27
C SER A 38 19.24 16.68 7.48
N LEU A 39 18.75 17.77 8.05
CA LEU A 39 17.73 17.79 9.10
C LEU A 39 16.48 18.48 8.54
N GLY A 40 15.32 17.94 8.80
CA GLY A 40 14.05 18.52 8.37
C GLY A 40 13.01 18.44 9.49
N TYR A 41 12.20 19.48 9.55
CA TYR A 41 11.01 19.58 10.37
C TYR A 41 9.84 20.00 9.51
N MET A 42 8.68 19.41 9.74
CA MET A 42 7.41 19.79 9.13
C MET A 42 6.34 19.80 10.20
N TYR A 43 5.60 20.88 10.26
CA TYR A 43 4.33 20.99 10.96
C TYR A 43 3.24 21.10 9.89
N ASP A 44 2.18 20.33 10.04
CA ASP A 44 1.06 20.25 9.12
C ASP A 44 -0.23 20.31 9.95
N ASP A 45 -0.83 21.49 9.97
CA ASP A 45 -2.15 21.69 10.54
C ASP A 45 -3.21 21.07 9.62
N LYS A 46 -4.28 20.60 10.18
CA LYS A 46 -5.36 19.99 9.41
C LYS A 46 -6.56 20.93 9.40
N PHE A 47 -7.39 20.81 8.38
CA PHE A 47 -8.66 21.53 8.38
C PHE A 47 -9.62 21.11 9.51
N THR A 48 -9.42 19.95 10.10
CA THR A 48 -10.17 19.53 11.29
C THR A 48 -9.58 20.20 12.53
N PRO A 49 -10.33 20.99 13.28
CA PRO A 49 -9.85 21.70 14.46
C PRO A 49 -9.13 20.80 15.47
N GLY A 50 -7.95 21.23 15.91
CA GLY A 50 -7.12 20.49 16.86
C GLY A 50 -6.36 19.29 16.29
N ALA A 51 -6.57 18.95 15.02
CA ALA A 51 -5.81 17.91 14.36
C ALA A 51 -4.51 18.46 13.77
N SER A 52 -3.40 17.76 13.98
CA SER A 52 -2.09 18.19 13.48
C SER A 52 -1.14 17.02 13.26
N ALA A 53 -0.14 17.24 12.41
CA ALA A 53 0.94 16.31 12.19
C ALA A 53 2.31 17.01 12.33
N ASN A 54 3.24 16.36 13.03
CA ASN A 54 4.62 16.78 13.11
C ASN A 54 5.52 15.70 12.50
N ARG A 55 6.48 16.12 11.69
CA ARG A 55 7.47 15.22 11.11
C ARG A 55 8.87 15.76 11.32
N TYR A 56 9.71 14.92 11.89
CA TYR A 56 11.15 15.13 11.99
C TYR A 56 11.85 14.13 11.08
N ASN A 57 12.82 14.57 10.31
CA ASN A 57 13.65 13.70 9.50
C ASN A 57 15.12 14.08 9.59
N MET A 58 15.95 13.05 9.63
CA MET A 58 17.40 13.15 9.56
C MET A 58 17.90 12.18 8.49
N THR A 59 18.82 12.65 7.66
CA THR A 59 19.53 11.81 6.69
C THR A 59 21.01 12.13 6.78
N THR A 60 21.86 11.12 6.91
CA THR A 60 23.32 11.28 6.89
C THR A 60 23.91 10.23 5.96
N ASN A 61 24.63 10.67 4.93
CA ASN A 61 25.35 9.82 4.01
C ASN A 61 26.86 10.11 4.18
N LEU A 62 27.62 9.05 4.39
CA LEU A 62 29.07 9.11 4.51
C LEU A 62 29.68 8.15 3.49
N SER A 63 30.76 8.57 2.85
CA SER A 63 31.56 7.68 2.02
C SER A 63 33.03 8.07 2.03
N SER A 64 33.92 7.09 1.93
CA SER A 64 35.35 7.32 1.87
C SER A 64 36.05 6.23 1.07
N ASP A 65 37.01 6.65 0.26
CA ASP A 65 38.02 5.78 -0.29
C ASP A 65 39.17 5.66 0.73
N ILE A 66 39.17 4.57 1.51
CA ILE A 66 40.17 4.32 2.56
C ILE A 66 41.53 4.10 1.92
N THR A 67 41.54 3.29 0.83
CA THR A 67 42.68 3.03 -0.03
C THR A 67 42.23 3.02 -1.49
N SER A 68 43.14 2.85 -2.45
CA SER A 68 42.79 2.70 -3.87
C SER A 68 41.94 1.46 -4.17
N TRP A 69 41.96 0.46 -3.30
CA TRP A 69 41.24 -0.80 -3.45
C TRP A 69 40.13 -1.02 -2.44
N LEU A 70 39.99 -0.17 -1.40
CA LEU A 70 38.97 -0.29 -0.35
C LEU A 70 38.23 1.03 -0.16
N SER A 71 36.92 0.99 -0.31
CA SER A 71 36.02 2.10 0.03
C SER A 71 34.85 1.64 0.91
N TRP A 72 34.29 2.55 1.68
CA TRP A 72 33.12 2.29 2.49
C TRP A 72 32.05 3.35 2.25
N ARG A 73 30.79 2.94 2.47
CA ARG A 73 29.62 3.80 2.38
C ARG A 73 28.72 3.53 3.58
N SER A 74 28.14 4.58 4.12
CA SER A 74 27.14 4.50 5.18
C SER A 74 26.02 5.46 4.89
N ASN A 75 24.79 4.99 5.01
CA ASN A 75 23.60 5.80 4.91
C ASN A 75 22.74 5.55 6.16
N PHE A 76 22.47 6.65 6.89
CA PHE A 76 21.55 6.66 8.01
C PHE A 76 20.37 7.55 7.68
N LYS A 77 19.16 7.04 7.91
CA LYS A 77 17.93 7.81 7.77
C LYS A 77 17.01 7.53 8.94
N TYR A 78 16.50 8.60 9.53
CA TYR A 78 15.52 8.55 10.60
C TYR A 78 14.35 9.47 10.26
N ILE A 79 13.13 8.96 10.41
CA ILE A 79 11.91 9.74 10.24
C ILE A 79 11.00 9.43 11.41
N GLN A 80 10.53 10.47 12.09
CA GLN A 80 9.49 10.37 13.10
C GLN A 80 8.30 11.21 12.67
N ASN A 81 7.10 10.61 12.67
CA ASN A 81 5.85 11.31 12.52
C ASN A 81 5.05 11.19 13.82
N THR A 82 4.38 12.27 14.20
CA THR A 82 3.38 12.29 15.27
C THR A 82 2.12 12.92 14.71
N ASN A 83 1.00 12.20 14.78
CA ASN A 83 -0.30 12.68 14.33
C ASN A 83 -1.24 12.74 15.54
N ASN A 84 -1.90 13.87 15.69
CA ASN A 84 -2.95 14.09 16.67
C ASN A 84 -4.24 14.35 15.88
N THR A 85 -5.28 13.60 16.17
CA THR A 85 -6.59 13.75 15.53
C THR A 85 -7.68 13.47 16.57
N GLU A 86 -8.90 13.82 16.24
CA GLU A 86 -10.07 13.37 16.98
C GLU A 86 -10.26 11.84 16.84
N SER A 87 -10.90 11.23 17.81
CA SER A 87 -11.21 9.80 17.77
C SER A 87 -12.33 9.51 16.76
N GLY A 88 -12.07 8.53 15.93
CA GLY A 88 -13.06 8.06 14.95
C GLY A 88 -13.03 8.80 13.61
N GLY A 89 -12.21 9.85 13.45
CA GLY A 89 -12.02 10.60 12.20
C GLY A 89 -13.32 11.17 11.61
N ILE A 90 -13.25 12.37 11.04
CA ILE A 90 -14.33 12.93 10.24
C ILE A 90 -13.93 12.86 8.78
N GLY A 91 -14.64 12.02 8.01
CA GLY A 91 -14.38 11.88 6.58
C GLY A 91 -15.05 12.98 5.77
N TYR A 92 -14.38 13.54 4.78
CA TYR A 92 -15.00 14.49 3.83
C TYR A 92 -16.26 13.93 3.19
N THR A 93 -16.31 12.62 2.91
CA THR A 93 -17.52 11.96 2.39
C THR A 93 -18.68 12.06 3.38
N GLU A 94 -18.42 12.02 4.69
CA GLU A 94 -19.46 12.20 5.70
C GLU A 94 -20.05 13.61 5.65
N LEU A 95 -19.19 14.64 5.55
CA LEU A 95 -19.64 16.04 5.43
C LEU A 95 -20.48 16.29 4.17
N LEU A 96 -20.20 15.55 3.08
CA LEU A 96 -20.97 15.61 1.84
C LEU A 96 -22.32 14.88 1.92
N THR A 97 -22.43 13.88 2.78
CA THR A 97 -23.60 12.98 2.82
C THR A 97 -24.59 13.30 3.95
N VAL A 98 -24.18 14.10 4.94
CA VAL A 98 -25.10 14.56 5.99
C VAL A 98 -25.95 15.69 5.42
N PRO A 99 -27.30 15.54 5.42
CA PRO A 99 -28.18 16.56 4.87
C PRO A 99 -28.07 17.91 5.59
N SER A 100 -28.16 19.00 4.85
CA SER A 100 -28.21 20.37 5.39
C SER A 100 -29.47 20.63 6.24
N THR A 101 -30.47 19.78 6.05
CA THR A 101 -31.72 19.82 6.84
C THR A 101 -31.59 19.24 8.24
N TYR A 102 -30.37 18.79 8.64
CA TYR A 102 -30.10 18.37 10.01
C TYR A 102 -29.49 19.50 10.80
N VAL A 103 -30.01 19.74 11.99
CA VAL A 103 -29.50 20.78 12.90
C VAL A 103 -28.29 20.24 13.66
N ALA A 104 -27.19 20.99 13.66
CA ALA A 104 -25.97 20.59 14.38
C ALA A 104 -26.13 20.77 15.89
N ARG A 105 -26.64 21.95 16.32
CA ARG A 105 -27.03 22.26 17.71
C ARG A 105 -28.37 22.93 17.69
N GLN A 106 -29.20 22.53 18.63
CA GLN A 106 -30.52 23.14 18.87
C GLN A 106 -30.36 24.52 19.52
N SER A 107 -31.39 25.36 19.43
CA SER A 107 -31.38 26.72 20.02
C SER A 107 -31.22 26.73 21.55
N ASN A 108 -31.53 25.62 22.21
CA ASN A 108 -31.33 25.43 23.66
C ASN A 108 -29.89 24.97 24.01
N GLY A 109 -29.00 24.78 23.01
CA GLY A 109 -27.63 24.32 23.18
C GLY A 109 -27.44 22.80 23.19
N GLU A 110 -28.51 22.03 23.18
CA GLU A 110 -28.46 20.57 23.07
C GLU A 110 -28.01 20.17 21.66
N TRP A 111 -27.49 18.95 21.51
CA TRP A 111 -27.12 18.42 20.21
C TRP A 111 -28.33 18.27 19.30
N GLY A 112 -28.15 18.64 18.06
CA GLY A 112 -29.18 18.55 17.06
C GLY A 112 -29.59 17.12 16.79
N SER A 113 -30.90 16.97 16.64
CA SER A 113 -31.54 15.75 16.19
C SER A 113 -32.38 16.04 14.95
N TYR A 114 -32.73 14.98 14.22
CA TYR A 114 -33.71 15.08 13.16
C TYR A 114 -35.11 15.13 13.80
N GLU A 115 -35.92 16.08 13.35
CA GLU A 115 -37.30 16.13 13.70
C GLU A 115 -38.21 15.58 12.61
N GLY A 116 -39.37 15.16 13.02
CA GLY A 116 -40.48 15.02 12.11
C GLY A 116 -40.90 13.64 11.75
N GLY A 117 -40.88 12.74 12.68
CA GLY A 117 -41.78 11.58 12.64
C GLY A 117 -41.53 10.56 11.54
N ASN A 118 -40.44 10.63 10.81
CA ASN A 118 -40.06 9.55 9.93
C ASN A 118 -38.97 8.67 10.58
N PRO A 119 -39.34 7.51 11.15
CA PRO A 119 -38.37 6.60 11.80
C PRO A 119 -37.27 6.14 10.88
N ALA A 120 -37.47 6.12 9.57
CA ALA A 120 -36.45 5.74 8.59
C ALA A 120 -35.35 6.80 8.45
N ALA A 121 -35.61 8.05 8.73
CA ALA A 121 -34.62 9.12 8.77
C ALA A 121 -33.73 9.06 10.01
N LEU A 122 -34.19 8.40 11.08
CA LEU A 122 -33.45 8.21 12.35
C LEU A 122 -32.16 7.37 12.17
N VAL A 123 -32.06 6.56 11.14
CA VAL A 123 -30.92 5.65 10.91
C VAL A 123 -29.58 6.41 10.74
N ASN A 124 -29.62 7.70 10.42
CA ASN A 124 -28.42 8.50 10.18
C ASN A 124 -28.09 9.52 11.28
N MET A 125 -28.81 9.56 12.36
CA MET A 125 -28.62 10.56 13.44
C MET A 125 -27.38 10.35 14.30
N GLN A 126 -26.75 9.19 14.23
CA GLN A 126 -25.41 8.98 14.78
C GLN A 126 -24.36 9.86 14.08
N ARG A 127 -24.69 10.45 12.94
CA ARG A 127 -23.81 11.24 12.10
C ARG A 127 -24.01 12.75 12.33
N ASN A 128 -23.77 13.21 13.53
CA ASN A 128 -23.52 14.63 13.74
C ASN A 128 -21.98 14.83 13.77
N PRO A 129 -21.36 15.30 12.67
CA PRO A 129 -19.92 15.45 12.58
C PRO A 129 -19.35 16.41 13.62
N LEU A 130 -20.06 17.51 13.91
CA LEU A 130 -19.63 18.47 14.92
C LEU A 130 -19.59 17.85 16.32
N ARG A 131 -20.58 17.04 16.66
CA ARG A 131 -20.58 16.32 17.93
C ARG A 131 -19.42 15.32 18.04
N ARG A 132 -19.10 14.65 16.94
CA ARG A 132 -17.96 13.73 16.94
C ARG A 132 -16.64 14.46 17.15
N LEU A 133 -16.50 15.64 16.57
CA LEU A 133 -15.34 16.49 16.77
C LEU A 133 -15.19 16.90 18.23
N GLU A 134 -16.26 17.40 18.84
CA GLU A 134 -16.19 17.98 20.18
C GLU A 134 -16.20 16.93 21.31
N GLU A 135 -16.95 15.85 21.14
CA GLU A 135 -17.16 14.83 22.18
C GLU A 135 -16.58 13.45 21.82
N GLY A 136 -15.94 13.29 20.66
CA GLY A 136 -15.52 11.99 20.16
C GLY A 136 -14.32 11.39 20.91
N GLY A 137 -13.51 12.21 21.52
CA GLY A 137 -12.23 11.82 22.12
C GLY A 137 -11.04 12.16 21.20
N TRP A 138 -9.95 11.46 21.35
CA TRP A 138 -8.69 11.79 20.65
C TRP A 138 -7.91 10.55 20.21
N ASN A 139 -7.05 10.75 19.23
CA ASN A 139 -6.17 9.74 18.67
C ASN A 139 -4.75 10.33 18.49
N ASN A 140 -3.78 9.78 19.20
CA ASN A 140 -2.38 10.18 19.16
C ASN A 140 -1.54 9.03 18.62
N ASN A 141 -0.96 9.20 17.44
CA ASN A 141 -0.15 8.19 16.80
C ASN A 141 1.28 8.70 16.60
N LYS A 142 2.24 7.88 16.98
CA LYS A 142 3.65 8.14 16.72
C LYS A 142 4.23 6.99 15.90
N SER A 143 4.85 7.30 14.77
CA SER A 143 5.59 6.33 13.98
C SER A 143 7.05 6.76 13.80
N GLN A 144 7.95 5.79 13.82
CA GLN A 144 9.39 5.99 13.64
C GLN A 144 9.90 5.01 12.59
N ASN A 145 10.65 5.53 11.62
CA ASN A 145 11.31 4.74 10.59
C ASN A 145 12.82 4.96 10.70
N THR A 146 13.56 3.89 10.84
CA THR A 146 15.02 3.89 10.88
C THR A 146 15.57 3.07 9.72
N LEU A 147 16.54 3.62 9.00
CA LEU A 147 17.33 2.92 8.00
C LEU A 147 18.81 3.09 8.35
N ILE A 148 19.52 1.98 8.41
CA ILE A 148 20.99 1.92 8.48
C ILE A 148 21.45 1.07 7.32
N ASP A 149 22.27 1.60 6.43
CA ASP A 149 22.87 0.90 5.30
C ASP A 149 24.39 1.08 5.36
N LEU A 150 25.10 -0.01 5.50
CA LEU A 150 26.55 -0.06 5.59
C LEU A 150 27.07 -0.93 4.46
N ALA A 151 28.02 -0.42 3.67
CA ALA A 151 28.64 -1.16 2.58
C ALA A 151 30.15 -0.99 2.57
N LEU A 152 30.85 -2.07 2.26
CA LEU A 152 32.27 -2.11 1.97
C LEU A 152 32.48 -2.58 0.54
N ASP A 153 33.22 -1.80 -0.24
CA ASP A 153 33.59 -2.10 -1.61
C ASP A 153 35.08 -2.42 -1.68
N ILE A 154 35.42 -3.60 -2.18
CA ILE A 154 36.78 -4.08 -2.41
C ILE A 154 37.02 -4.16 -3.91
N LYS A 155 38.07 -3.53 -4.41
CA LYS A 155 38.47 -3.49 -5.84
C LYS A 155 39.79 -4.26 -6.02
N PRO A 156 39.74 -5.60 -6.07
CA PRO A 156 40.97 -6.44 -6.09
C PRO A 156 41.75 -6.34 -7.39
N VAL A 157 41.05 -6.15 -8.50
CA VAL A 157 41.65 -5.98 -9.85
C VAL A 157 40.85 -4.95 -10.64
N LYS A 158 41.42 -4.40 -11.71
CA LYS A 158 40.74 -3.44 -12.58
C LYS A 158 39.43 -4.03 -13.13
N GLY A 159 38.36 -3.27 -12.97
CA GLY A 159 37.02 -3.65 -13.45
C GLY A 159 36.20 -4.47 -12.46
N LEU A 160 36.79 -5.14 -11.48
CA LEU A 160 36.07 -5.95 -10.49
C LEU A 160 35.85 -5.18 -9.18
N THR A 161 34.61 -5.13 -8.72
CA THR A 161 34.23 -4.63 -7.39
C THR A 161 33.45 -5.70 -6.65
N LEU A 162 33.91 -6.06 -5.47
CA LEU A 162 33.21 -6.93 -4.52
C LEU A 162 32.59 -6.06 -3.43
N THR A 163 31.28 -6.18 -3.21
CA THR A 163 30.55 -5.40 -2.20
C THR A 163 29.97 -6.32 -1.14
N GLY A 164 30.28 -6.05 0.12
CA GLY A 164 29.56 -6.58 1.27
C GLY A 164 28.67 -5.48 1.83
N GLN A 165 27.36 -5.74 1.97
CA GLN A 165 26.39 -4.73 2.42
C GLN A 165 25.48 -5.31 3.50
N MET A 166 25.20 -4.50 4.54
CA MET A 166 24.19 -4.76 5.55
C MET A 166 23.19 -3.60 5.57
N ILE A 167 21.90 -3.94 5.47
CA ILE A 167 20.81 -2.96 5.55
C ILE A 167 19.90 -3.36 6.72
N TYR A 168 19.72 -2.45 7.66
CA TYR A 168 18.74 -2.57 8.73
C TYR A 168 17.64 -1.53 8.54
N LYS A 169 16.40 -1.98 8.48
CA LYS A 169 15.19 -1.14 8.47
C LYS A 169 14.34 -1.49 9.67
N ALA A 170 13.91 -0.49 10.42
CA ALA A 170 12.98 -0.66 11.52
C ALA A 170 11.82 0.33 11.37
N TYR A 171 10.64 -0.13 11.73
CA TYR A 171 9.45 0.68 11.86
C TYR A 171 8.80 0.38 13.21
N ASP A 172 8.63 1.43 14.00
CA ASP A 172 7.95 1.39 15.29
C ASP A 172 6.71 2.27 15.21
N TYR A 173 5.59 1.74 15.64
CA TYR A 173 4.33 2.46 15.73
C TYR A 173 3.76 2.36 17.14
N LYS A 174 3.33 3.51 17.68
CA LYS A 174 2.67 3.61 18.97
C LYS A 174 1.41 4.45 18.79
N GLY A 175 0.28 3.76 18.72
CA GLY A 175 -1.05 4.35 18.70
C GLY A 175 -1.67 4.39 20.07
N LYS A 176 -2.34 5.50 20.38
CA LYS A 176 -3.10 5.69 21.58
C LYS A 176 -4.39 6.41 21.22
N THR A 177 -5.52 5.72 21.37
CA THR A 177 -6.84 6.23 21.03
C THR A 177 -7.71 6.24 22.28
N TYR A 178 -8.43 7.31 22.48
CA TYR A 178 -9.47 7.42 23.47
C TYR A 178 -10.81 7.75 22.81
N GLU A 179 -11.74 6.86 22.91
CA GLU A 179 -13.14 7.04 22.51
C GLU A 179 -13.92 7.51 23.75
N ALA A 180 -14.47 8.69 23.68
CA ALA A 180 -15.19 9.27 24.80
C ALA A 180 -16.62 8.71 24.90
N ASN A 181 -17.11 8.60 26.11
CA ASN A 181 -18.51 8.31 26.34
C ASN A 181 -19.37 9.55 26.00
N ARG A 182 -20.54 9.34 25.44
CA ARG A 182 -21.46 10.40 25.00
C ARG A 182 -22.89 10.03 25.39
N ASN A 183 -23.63 10.98 25.91
CA ASN A 183 -25.06 10.81 26.28
C ASN A 183 -25.93 10.70 25.03
N LYS A 184 -27.14 10.18 25.18
CA LYS A 184 -28.13 10.21 24.10
C LYS A 184 -28.48 11.64 23.69
N ILE A 185 -28.73 11.81 22.39
CA ILE A 185 -29.34 13.03 21.88
C ILE A 185 -30.84 13.03 22.24
N LYS A 186 -31.37 14.17 22.61
CA LYS A 186 -32.79 14.35 22.83
C LYS A 186 -33.43 14.95 21.60
N ASP A 187 -34.57 14.40 21.21
CA ASP A 187 -35.44 15.02 20.21
C ASP A 187 -35.95 16.35 20.74
N PHE A 188 -35.81 17.42 19.96
CA PHE A 188 -36.10 18.77 20.46
C PHE A 188 -37.61 19.11 20.53
N VAL A 189 -38.46 18.34 19.84
CA VAL A 189 -39.90 18.52 19.89
C VAL A 189 -40.50 17.76 21.07
N THR A 190 -40.13 16.52 21.20
CA THR A 190 -40.72 15.61 22.19
C THR A 190 -39.92 15.54 23.49
N GLY A 191 -38.66 15.97 23.49
CA GLY A 191 -37.72 15.80 24.60
C GLY A 191 -37.32 14.35 24.86
N SER A 192 -37.75 13.42 24.01
CA SER A 192 -37.46 11.99 24.13
C SER A 192 -36.03 11.68 23.75
N GLU A 193 -35.38 10.76 24.46
CA GLU A 193 -34.06 10.28 24.12
C GLU A 193 -34.10 9.41 22.86
N LEU A 194 -33.20 9.68 21.94
CA LEU A 194 -33.05 8.95 20.68
C LEU A 194 -32.12 7.77 20.86
N ASN A 195 -32.63 6.56 20.62
CA ASN A 195 -31.87 5.34 20.74
C ASN A 195 -30.74 5.25 19.70
N GLY A 196 -29.59 4.71 20.12
CA GLY A 196 -28.45 4.53 19.26
C GLY A 196 -27.61 5.80 18.99
N THR A 197 -27.92 6.92 19.66
CA THR A 197 -27.15 8.17 19.55
C THR A 197 -26.08 8.31 20.64
N ASP A 198 -26.09 7.42 21.62
CA ASP A 198 -25.13 7.38 22.72
C ASP A 198 -23.92 6.51 22.45
N VAL A 199 -22.83 6.78 23.17
CA VAL A 199 -21.70 5.88 23.37
C VAL A 199 -21.63 5.58 24.86
N THR A 200 -22.17 4.42 25.27
CA THR A 200 -22.36 4.05 26.67
C THR A 200 -21.07 3.68 27.39
N ALA A 201 -20.01 3.36 26.65
CA ALA A 201 -18.75 2.94 27.23
C ALA A 201 -17.58 3.68 26.56
N SER A 202 -16.94 4.56 27.33
CA SER A 202 -15.65 5.10 26.90
C SER A 202 -14.62 3.99 26.78
N LYS A 203 -13.65 4.14 25.84
CA LYS A 203 -12.64 3.12 25.59
C LYS A 203 -11.28 3.74 25.31
N MET A 204 -10.25 3.25 25.95
CA MET A 204 -8.86 3.57 25.61
C MET A 204 -8.20 2.36 25.01
N THR A 205 -7.55 2.57 23.87
CA THR A 205 -6.80 1.53 23.15
C THR A 205 -5.33 1.96 22.99
N TYR A 206 -4.43 1.08 23.33
CA TYR A 206 -3.02 1.14 22.95
C TYR A 206 -2.77 0.10 21.87
N ASP A 207 -2.20 0.53 20.74
CA ASP A 207 -1.82 -0.33 19.62
C ASP A 207 -0.35 -0.06 19.30
N TRP A 208 0.51 -1.00 19.64
CA TRP A 208 1.95 -0.90 19.43
C TRP A 208 2.39 -2.01 18.50
N ASN A 209 3.03 -1.64 17.44
CA ASN A 209 3.66 -2.60 16.54
C ASN A 209 5.08 -2.19 16.19
N GLU A 210 5.92 -3.19 16.09
CA GLU A 210 7.33 -3.08 15.75
C GLU A 210 7.60 -4.04 14.61
N ASN A 211 8.29 -3.58 13.58
CA ASN A 211 8.81 -4.47 12.58
C ASN A 211 10.24 -4.09 12.20
N SER A 212 11.04 -5.10 11.90
CA SER A 212 12.41 -4.91 11.47
C SER A 212 12.74 -5.82 10.30
N ARG A 213 13.62 -5.33 9.45
CA ARG A 213 14.14 -6.07 8.30
C ARG A 213 15.64 -5.93 8.25
N LEU A 214 16.34 -7.04 8.36
CA LEU A 214 17.79 -7.10 8.24
C LEU A 214 18.13 -7.81 6.93
N THR A 215 18.90 -7.13 6.07
CA THR A 215 19.32 -7.66 4.78
C THR A 215 20.84 -7.68 4.70
N TYR A 216 21.40 -8.79 4.26
CA TYR A 216 22.81 -8.93 3.92
C TYR A 216 22.94 -9.20 2.43
N ASN A 217 23.78 -8.44 1.74
CA ASN A 217 24.10 -8.62 0.33
C ASN A 217 25.58 -8.87 0.15
N GLY A 218 25.91 -9.86 -0.67
CA GLY A 218 27.23 -10.06 -1.23
C GLY A 218 27.16 -9.91 -2.74
N LEU A 219 27.89 -8.95 -3.33
CA LEU A 219 27.82 -8.61 -4.75
C LEU A 219 29.20 -8.67 -5.39
N ALA A 220 29.28 -9.18 -6.62
CA ALA A 220 30.45 -9.10 -7.48
C ALA A 220 30.07 -8.41 -8.79
N ASN A 221 30.69 -7.27 -9.04
CA ASN A 221 30.44 -6.43 -10.22
C ASN A 221 31.71 -6.39 -11.06
N TYR A 222 31.62 -6.76 -12.33
CA TYR A 222 32.73 -6.72 -13.27
C TYR A 222 32.36 -5.88 -14.49
N ASN A 223 33.17 -4.86 -14.77
CA ASN A 223 33.01 -3.99 -15.93
C ASN A 223 34.26 -4.05 -16.80
N TRP A 224 34.07 -4.35 -18.08
CA TRP A 224 35.11 -4.37 -19.07
C TRP A 224 34.65 -3.70 -20.37
N SER A 225 35.49 -2.89 -20.96
CA SER A 225 35.19 -2.20 -22.21
C SER A 225 36.41 -2.04 -23.06
N ASN A 226 36.21 -2.06 -24.38
CA ASN A 226 37.14 -1.62 -25.39
C ASN A 226 36.39 -0.75 -26.42
N GLU A 227 37.04 -0.42 -27.56
CA GLU A 227 36.45 0.45 -28.59
C GLU A 227 35.08 -0.05 -29.11
N ASN A 228 34.88 -1.34 -29.20
CA ASN A 228 33.70 -1.94 -29.81
C ASN A 228 32.77 -2.69 -28.83
N HIS A 229 33.27 -3.09 -27.67
CA HIS A 229 32.53 -3.98 -26.75
C HIS A 229 32.51 -3.40 -25.36
N ASN A 230 31.31 -3.34 -24.77
CA ASN A 230 31.11 -3.06 -23.36
C ASN A 230 30.41 -4.24 -22.70
N ILE A 231 30.98 -4.74 -21.61
CA ILE A 231 30.43 -5.83 -20.80
C ILE A 231 30.33 -5.35 -19.38
N SER A 232 29.13 -5.52 -18.78
CA SER A 232 28.92 -5.36 -17.35
C SER A 232 28.23 -6.60 -16.81
N ALA A 233 28.89 -7.28 -15.87
CA ALA A 233 28.38 -8.50 -15.25
C ALA A 233 28.22 -8.27 -13.74
N LEU A 234 27.09 -8.66 -13.18
CA LEU A 234 26.79 -8.66 -11.76
C LEU A 234 26.39 -10.06 -11.34
N GLY A 235 26.99 -10.57 -10.26
CA GLY A 235 26.52 -11.74 -9.52
C GLY A 235 26.26 -11.34 -8.07
N GLY A 236 25.22 -11.89 -7.46
CA GLY A 236 24.89 -11.53 -6.09
C GLY A 236 24.15 -12.61 -5.32
N VAL A 237 24.30 -12.52 -4.01
CA VAL A 237 23.53 -13.27 -3.01
C VAL A 237 22.93 -12.28 -2.03
N SER A 238 21.67 -12.50 -1.65
CA SER A 238 20.95 -11.70 -0.65
C SER A 238 20.27 -12.61 0.36
N TYR A 239 20.38 -12.26 1.62
CA TYR A 239 19.62 -12.89 2.69
C TYR A 239 18.85 -11.80 3.43
N GLU A 240 17.55 -12.00 3.59
CA GLU A 240 16.66 -11.07 4.29
C GLU A 240 15.95 -11.78 5.43
N HIS A 241 15.88 -11.13 6.58
CA HIS A 241 15.14 -11.56 7.73
C HIS A 241 14.21 -10.44 8.19
N TYR A 242 12.92 -10.68 8.12
CA TYR A 242 11.87 -9.79 8.57
C TYR A 242 11.25 -10.32 9.87
N LYS A 243 11.03 -9.43 10.83
CA LYS A 243 10.32 -9.70 12.09
C LYS A 243 9.22 -8.69 12.27
N TYR A 244 8.09 -9.16 12.78
CA TYR A 244 6.94 -8.34 13.16
C TYR A 244 6.45 -8.76 14.53
N GLN A 245 6.10 -7.78 15.35
CA GLN A 245 5.45 -7.95 16.63
C GLN A 245 4.41 -6.85 16.82
N GLN A 246 3.21 -7.24 17.26
CA GLN A 246 2.15 -6.31 17.65
C GLN A 246 1.65 -6.65 19.05
N GLN A 247 1.31 -5.64 19.81
CA GLN A 247 0.57 -5.73 21.05
C GLN A 247 -0.51 -4.67 21.05
N LYS A 248 -1.76 -5.09 21.27
CA LYS A 248 -2.90 -4.20 21.40
C LYS A 248 -3.61 -4.48 22.72
N SER A 249 -3.89 -3.43 23.47
CA SER A 249 -4.57 -3.51 24.76
C SER A 249 -5.64 -2.45 24.83
N TRP A 250 -6.78 -2.75 25.43
CA TRP A 250 -7.82 -1.78 25.66
C TRP A 250 -8.52 -1.97 27.01
N ARG A 251 -9.05 -0.85 27.54
CA ARG A 251 -10.01 -0.84 28.65
C ARG A 251 -11.18 0.06 28.32
N ARG A 252 -12.33 -0.23 28.93
CA ARG A 252 -13.59 0.52 28.83
C ARG A 252 -13.99 1.13 30.18
N ASN A 253 -15.08 1.88 30.16
CA ASN A 253 -15.77 2.40 31.34
C ASN A 253 -14.88 3.27 32.22
N PHE A 254 -14.36 4.35 31.63
CA PHE A 254 -13.63 5.38 32.37
C PHE A 254 -14.60 6.28 33.13
N PRO A 255 -14.32 6.64 34.40
CA PRO A 255 -15.21 7.46 35.21
C PRO A 255 -15.38 8.90 34.68
N THR A 256 -14.39 9.40 33.93
CA THR A 256 -14.44 10.71 33.25
C THR A 256 -13.75 10.66 31.89
N ASN A 257 -14.19 11.56 30.97
CA ASN A 257 -13.59 11.66 29.64
C ASN A 257 -12.17 12.30 29.61
N GLY A 258 -11.71 12.89 30.71
CA GLY A 258 -10.40 13.55 30.80
C GLY A 258 -9.22 12.63 31.14
N MET A 259 -9.44 11.33 31.26
CA MET A 259 -8.38 10.41 31.64
C MET A 259 -7.41 10.10 30.48
N THR A 260 -6.12 10.05 30.81
CA THR A 260 -5.04 9.84 29.82
C THR A 260 -4.28 8.52 30.01
N GLY A 261 -4.58 7.75 31.06
CA GLY A 261 -3.92 6.47 31.37
C GLY A 261 -4.89 5.30 31.30
N ILE A 262 -4.50 4.19 30.68
CA ILE A 262 -5.34 3.00 30.50
C ILE A 262 -5.82 2.40 31.84
N ASN A 263 -5.05 2.58 32.92
CA ASN A 263 -5.42 2.09 34.26
C ASN A 263 -6.61 2.83 34.88
N GLY A 264 -7.04 3.97 34.31
CA GLY A 264 -8.24 4.69 34.72
C GLY A 264 -9.55 3.98 34.35
N GLY A 265 -9.51 3.02 33.42
CA GLY A 265 -10.69 2.24 33.04
C GLY A 265 -11.01 1.12 34.04
N SER A 266 -12.20 0.53 33.89
CA SER A 266 -12.69 -0.59 34.69
C SER A 266 -11.69 -1.75 34.72
N SER A 267 -11.60 -2.43 35.86
CA SER A 267 -10.81 -3.64 36.03
C SER A 267 -11.63 -4.93 35.85
N ALA A 268 -12.91 -4.83 35.49
CA ALA A 268 -13.73 -6.00 35.22
C ALA A 268 -13.17 -6.76 33.98
N PRO A 269 -13.09 -8.09 34.00
CA PRO A 269 -12.54 -8.85 32.87
C PRO A 269 -13.24 -8.62 31.53
N SER A 270 -14.55 -8.29 31.56
CA SER A 270 -15.33 -7.95 30.35
C SER A 270 -14.98 -6.59 29.75
N ASP A 271 -14.31 -5.72 30.50
CA ASP A 271 -14.01 -4.35 30.15
C ASP A 271 -12.56 -4.14 29.72
N MET A 272 -11.80 -5.21 29.56
CA MET A 272 -10.42 -5.15 29.14
C MET A 272 -10.03 -6.35 28.27
N SER A 273 -9.08 -6.13 27.38
CA SER A 273 -8.44 -7.18 26.60
C SER A 273 -7.02 -6.81 26.24
N THR A 274 -6.21 -7.84 26.03
CA THR A 274 -4.88 -7.74 25.45
C THR A 274 -4.77 -8.81 24.37
N GLU A 275 -4.32 -8.42 23.20
CA GLU A 275 -4.07 -9.30 22.05
C GLU A 275 -2.71 -8.95 21.42
N GLY A 276 -2.13 -9.86 20.68
CA GLY A 276 -0.88 -9.59 19.98
C GLY A 276 -0.49 -10.71 19.04
N ASP A 277 0.31 -10.34 18.05
CA ASP A 277 0.85 -11.23 17.03
C ASP A 277 2.36 -11.12 16.93
N VAL A 278 3.01 -12.24 16.66
CA VAL A 278 4.43 -12.32 16.36
C VAL A 278 4.65 -13.23 15.16
N TYR A 279 5.37 -12.76 14.17
CA TYR A 279 5.79 -13.59 13.07
C TYR A 279 7.12 -13.14 12.45
N GLU A 280 7.75 -14.03 11.72
CA GLU A 280 8.97 -13.73 10.98
C GLU A 280 8.96 -14.40 9.60
N ASP A 281 9.65 -13.75 8.66
CA ASP A 281 9.88 -14.23 7.29
C ASP A 281 11.36 -14.20 6.95
N LYS A 282 11.79 -15.14 6.14
CA LYS A 282 13.15 -15.20 5.59
C LYS A 282 13.09 -15.35 4.08
N LEU A 283 13.96 -14.61 3.40
CA LEU A 283 14.12 -14.70 1.95
C LEU A 283 15.60 -14.87 1.63
N MET A 284 15.94 -15.88 0.84
CA MET A 284 17.27 -16.12 0.30
C MET A 284 17.22 -15.97 -1.21
N SER A 285 18.16 -15.22 -1.78
CA SER A 285 18.15 -14.92 -3.21
C SER A 285 19.54 -15.09 -3.81
N TYR A 286 19.59 -15.68 -5.01
CA TYR A 286 20.74 -15.65 -5.89
C TYR A 286 20.34 -14.94 -7.17
N PHE A 287 21.19 -14.05 -7.67
CA PHE A 287 20.89 -13.30 -8.89
C PHE A 287 22.14 -12.98 -9.70
N ALA A 288 21.95 -12.87 -10.99
CA ALA A 288 22.98 -12.49 -11.94
C ALA A 288 22.39 -11.57 -13.01
N ARG A 289 23.22 -10.66 -13.52
CA ARG A 289 22.93 -9.80 -14.67
C ARG A 289 24.13 -9.74 -15.58
N LEU A 290 23.88 -9.80 -16.87
CA LEU A 290 24.87 -9.55 -17.91
C LEU A 290 24.32 -8.50 -18.86
N ASN A 291 25.04 -7.39 -19.00
CA ASN A 291 24.80 -6.39 -20.02
C ASN A 291 25.93 -6.47 -21.05
N TYR A 292 25.57 -6.44 -22.30
CA TYR A 292 26.52 -6.42 -23.42
C TYR A 292 26.09 -5.37 -24.44
N SER A 293 27.04 -4.56 -24.87
CA SER A 293 26.87 -3.60 -25.96
C SER A 293 27.99 -3.79 -27.00
N TYR A 294 27.60 -3.89 -28.26
CA TYR A 294 28.51 -3.90 -29.39
C TYR A 294 28.39 -2.61 -30.19
N LYS A 295 29.49 -1.84 -30.24
CA LYS A 295 29.61 -0.54 -30.93
C LYS A 295 28.50 0.45 -30.52
N ASP A 296 27.99 0.34 -29.29
CA ASP A 296 26.80 1.07 -28.79
C ASP A 296 25.56 0.96 -29.68
N ARG A 297 25.55 -0.03 -30.58
CA ARG A 297 24.51 -0.25 -31.59
C ARG A 297 23.60 -1.40 -31.24
N TYR A 298 24.16 -2.52 -30.84
CA TYR A 298 23.43 -3.71 -30.42
C TYR A 298 23.56 -3.86 -28.91
N LEU A 299 22.43 -3.85 -28.21
CA LEU A 299 22.35 -3.88 -26.76
C LEU A 299 21.65 -5.17 -26.34
N LEU A 300 22.26 -5.92 -25.44
CA LEU A 300 21.70 -7.15 -24.89
C LEU A 300 21.78 -7.12 -23.37
N GLU A 301 20.72 -7.55 -22.71
CA GLU A 301 20.72 -7.78 -21.26
C GLU A 301 20.09 -9.13 -20.96
N ALA A 302 20.70 -9.86 -20.04
CA ALA A 302 20.16 -11.08 -19.47
C ALA A 302 20.20 -10.97 -17.94
N ASN A 303 19.08 -11.27 -17.29
CA ASN A 303 18.99 -11.36 -15.85
C ASN A 303 18.46 -12.73 -15.45
N PHE A 304 18.95 -13.21 -14.32
CA PHE A 304 18.47 -14.41 -13.67
C PHE A 304 18.32 -14.15 -12.18
N ARG A 305 17.21 -14.62 -11.60
CA ARG A 305 16.97 -14.56 -10.17
C ARG A 305 16.34 -15.86 -9.67
N ALA A 306 16.87 -16.39 -8.59
CA ALA A 306 16.32 -17.51 -7.85
C ALA A 306 16.06 -17.06 -6.41
N ASP A 307 14.82 -17.15 -5.97
CA ASP A 307 14.36 -16.71 -4.65
C ASP A 307 13.76 -17.87 -3.87
N ALA A 308 14.15 -18.03 -2.59
CA ALA A 308 13.55 -18.99 -1.68
C ALA A 308 12.91 -18.28 -0.49
N SER A 309 11.59 -18.45 -0.32
CA SER A 309 10.83 -17.83 0.76
C SER A 309 10.43 -18.83 1.84
N SER A 310 10.55 -18.42 3.11
CA SER A 310 10.07 -19.22 4.24
C SER A 310 8.53 -19.32 4.33
N ARG A 311 7.79 -18.53 3.54
CA ARG A 311 6.33 -18.60 3.45
C ARG A 311 5.81 -19.84 2.74
N PHE A 312 6.69 -20.61 2.11
CA PHE A 312 6.35 -21.83 1.39
C PHE A 312 6.93 -23.08 2.07
N HIS A 313 6.27 -24.21 1.85
CA HIS A 313 6.81 -25.51 2.23
C HIS A 313 8.17 -25.74 1.56
N LYS A 314 9.05 -26.51 2.18
CA LYS A 314 10.45 -26.72 1.72
C LYS A 314 10.56 -27.11 0.24
N ASP A 315 9.59 -27.85 -0.27
CA ASP A 315 9.60 -28.37 -1.64
C ASP A 315 9.18 -27.32 -2.70
N ASN A 316 8.51 -26.23 -2.28
CA ASN A 316 7.98 -25.17 -3.15
C ASN A 316 8.60 -23.79 -2.89
N ARG A 317 9.67 -23.71 -2.08
CA ARG A 317 10.30 -22.43 -1.69
C ARG A 317 10.92 -21.66 -2.83
N TRP A 318 11.52 -22.38 -3.80
CA TRP A 318 12.30 -21.76 -4.83
C TRP A 318 11.45 -21.34 -6.01
N GLY A 319 11.55 -20.06 -6.37
CA GLY A 319 11.05 -19.48 -7.61
C GLY A 319 12.23 -19.04 -8.49
N PHE A 320 12.09 -19.20 -9.81
CA PHE A 320 13.12 -18.89 -10.81
C PHE A 320 12.56 -17.86 -11.79
N PHE A 321 13.26 -16.74 -11.94
CA PHE A 321 12.75 -15.57 -12.65
C PHE A 321 13.81 -15.05 -13.65
N PRO A 322 13.90 -15.65 -14.84
CA PRO A 322 14.76 -15.15 -15.91
C PRO A 322 14.15 -13.95 -16.62
N SER A 323 15.00 -13.07 -17.17
CA SER A 323 14.57 -12.03 -18.09
C SER A 323 15.66 -11.70 -19.12
N PHE A 324 15.22 -11.31 -20.31
CA PHE A 324 16.10 -10.96 -21.44
C PHE A 324 15.56 -9.70 -22.10
N SER A 325 16.49 -8.83 -22.54
CA SER A 325 16.14 -7.70 -23.39
C SER A 325 17.17 -7.51 -24.50
N ALA A 326 16.70 -6.99 -25.62
CA ALA A 326 17.52 -6.61 -26.76
C ALA A 326 17.12 -5.21 -27.24
N GLY A 327 18.11 -4.43 -27.64
CA GLY A 327 17.95 -3.12 -28.24
C GLY A 327 18.83 -2.96 -29.48
N TRP A 328 18.28 -2.35 -30.51
CA TRP A 328 19.01 -2.02 -31.74
C TRP A 328 18.89 -0.53 -32.02
N ARG A 329 19.99 0.18 -31.97
CA ARG A 329 20.10 1.60 -32.36
C ARG A 329 20.30 1.70 -33.87
N ILE A 330 19.22 1.76 -34.61
CA ILE A 330 19.22 1.77 -36.09
C ILE A 330 19.89 3.03 -36.62
N ASN A 331 19.74 4.16 -35.94
CA ASN A 331 20.39 5.42 -36.33
C ASN A 331 21.93 5.36 -36.31
N GLN A 332 22.53 4.33 -35.68
CA GLN A 332 23.98 4.13 -35.66
C GLN A 332 24.48 3.23 -36.84
N GLU A 333 23.57 2.75 -37.70
CA GLU A 333 23.92 1.93 -38.83
C GLU A 333 24.48 2.75 -40.00
N SER A 334 25.38 2.14 -40.78
CA SER A 334 25.99 2.84 -41.90
C SER A 334 25.00 3.29 -42.98
N PHE A 335 23.88 2.57 -43.16
CA PHE A 335 22.84 2.92 -44.11
C PHE A 335 21.95 4.09 -43.64
N MET A 336 22.10 4.53 -42.36
CA MET A 336 21.36 5.66 -41.80
C MET A 336 22.20 6.95 -41.73
N GLN A 337 23.45 6.95 -42.15
CA GLN A 337 24.38 8.08 -42.04
C GLN A 337 23.88 9.33 -42.79
N ASP A 338 23.17 9.15 -43.89
CA ASP A 338 22.60 10.25 -44.68
C ASP A 338 21.31 10.81 -44.08
N ALA A 339 20.69 10.13 -43.12
CA ALA A 339 19.47 10.56 -42.44
C ALA A 339 19.78 11.45 -41.21
N SER A 340 20.52 12.54 -41.40
CA SER A 340 20.99 13.45 -40.35
C SER A 340 19.90 14.12 -39.54
N TRP A 341 18.66 14.05 -39.98
CA TRP A 341 17.47 14.54 -39.28
C TRP A 341 16.95 13.56 -38.20
N ILE A 342 17.46 12.34 -38.16
CA ILE A 342 17.14 11.30 -37.15
C ILE A 342 18.23 11.33 -36.09
N ASP A 343 17.89 11.78 -34.90
CA ASP A 343 18.83 11.85 -33.77
C ASP A 343 18.94 10.49 -33.07
N ASN A 344 17.79 9.80 -32.92
CA ASN A 344 17.71 8.48 -32.30
C ASN A 344 16.60 7.67 -32.97
N LEU A 345 16.91 6.44 -33.31
CA LEU A 345 15.94 5.42 -33.72
C LEU A 345 16.36 4.10 -33.11
N LYS A 346 15.63 3.68 -32.07
CA LYS A 346 15.94 2.46 -31.32
C LYS A 346 14.72 1.56 -31.28
N LEU A 347 14.88 0.34 -31.71
CA LEU A 347 13.95 -0.75 -31.46
C LEU A 347 14.37 -1.50 -30.20
N ARG A 348 13.41 -1.90 -29.39
CA ARG A 348 13.65 -2.68 -28.17
C ARG A 348 12.59 -3.76 -27.99
N ALA A 349 13.04 -4.90 -27.46
CA ALA A 349 12.17 -5.99 -27.07
C ALA A 349 12.65 -6.58 -25.75
N SER A 350 11.72 -6.98 -24.91
CA SER A 350 12.05 -7.67 -23.67
C SER A 350 11.02 -8.74 -23.35
N TRP A 351 11.49 -9.76 -22.66
CA TRP A 351 10.68 -10.81 -22.06
C TRP A 351 11.25 -11.13 -20.69
N GLY A 352 10.37 -11.32 -19.70
CA GLY A 352 10.84 -11.68 -18.37
C GLY A 352 9.74 -12.20 -17.46
N GLN A 353 10.19 -12.87 -16.39
CA GLN A 353 9.35 -13.38 -15.33
C GLN A 353 9.67 -12.72 -14.00
N LEU A 354 8.63 -12.48 -13.20
CA LEU A 354 8.69 -11.95 -11.84
C LEU A 354 7.87 -12.84 -10.91
N GLY A 355 8.37 -13.08 -9.71
CA GLY A 355 7.64 -13.76 -8.63
C GLY A 355 6.96 -12.78 -7.69
N ASN A 356 5.80 -13.16 -7.17
CA ASN A 356 5.10 -12.43 -6.12
C ASN A 356 4.68 -13.37 -4.99
N ILE A 357 4.87 -12.92 -3.73
CA ILE A 357 4.49 -13.65 -2.51
C ILE A 357 3.57 -12.82 -1.60
N ASN A 358 3.17 -11.61 -2.02
CA ASN A 358 2.46 -10.68 -1.13
C ASN A 358 1.09 -11.19 -0.67
N ASN A 359 0.48 -12.09 -1.46
CA ASN A 359 -0.81 -12.68 -1.15
C ASN A 359 -0.71 -13.98 -0.31
N VAL A 360 0.51 -14.43 0.02
CA VAL A 360 0.76 -15.62 0.84
C VAL A 360 0.93 -15.19 2.28
N GLY A 361 0.06 -15.68 3.15
CA GLY A 361 0.20 -15.47 4.60
C GLY A 361 1.39 -16.26 5.18
N GLN A 362 1.87 -15.81 6.32
CA GLN A 362 2.83 -16.59 7.09
C GLN A 362 2.16 -17.89 7.52
N TYR A 363 2.90 -19.00 7.36
CA TYR A 363 2.43 -20.34 7.79
C TYR A 363 1.20 -20.89 7.07
N ASP A 364 0.75 -20.31 5.93
CA ASP A 364 -0.40 -20.82 5.15
C ASP A 364 -0.21 -22.27 4.66
N TYR A 365 1.01 -22.76 4.67
CA TYR A 365 1.33 -24.14 4.33
C TYR A 365 1.27 -25.12 5.52
N PHE A 366 0.97 -24.62 6.75
CA PHE A 366 0.74 -25.42 7.94
C PHE A 366 -0.73 -25.38 8.36
N SER A 367 -1.21 -26.48 8.99
CA SER A 367 -2.42 -26.41 9.81
C SER A 367 -2.12 -25.65 11.10
N THR A 368 -2.96 -24.69 11.43
CA THR A 368 -2.85 -23.90 12.66
C THR A 368 -3.90 -24.31 13.66
N TYR A 369 -3.63 -24.08 14.93
CA TYR A 369 -4.62 -24.21 15.99
C TYR A 369 -5.06 -22.82 16.45
N VAL A 370 -6.34 -22.69 16.74
CA VAL A 370 -6.94 -21.46 17.26
C VAL A 370 -7.62 -21.71 18.59
N GLN A 371 -7.60 -20.70 19.46
CA GLN A 371 -8.39 -20.75 20.67
C GLN A 371 -9.88 -20.71 20.33
N GLY A 372 -10.71 -21.40 21.10
CA GLY A 372 -12.14 -21.56 20.89
C GLY A 372 -12.48 -23.04 20.74
N GLY A 373 -13.76 -23.39 20.65
CA GLY A 373 -14.21 -24.78 20.83
C GLY A 373 -14.28 -25.11 22.32
N ASN A 374 -14.76 -24.11 23.08
CA ASN A 374 -15.01 -24.30 24.52
C ASN A 374 -15.96 -25.46 24.74
N TYR A 375 -15.70 -26.25 25.77
CA TYR A 375 -16.54 -27.36 26.15
C TYR A 375 -17.08 -27.14 27.57
N ASN A 376 -18.31 -27.53 27.79
CA ASN A 376 -18.94 -27.45 29.11
C ASN A 376 -18.79 -28.77 29.85
N PHE A 377 -17.95 -28.75 30.88
CA PHE A 377 -17.83 -29.86 31.84
C PHE A 377 -18.58 -29.47 33.11
N GLU A 378 -19.65 -30.22 33.46
CA GLU A 378 -20.42 -30.04 34.70
C GLU A 378 -20.76 -28.56 35.00
N ASN A 379 -21.30 -27.84 34.02
CA ASN A 379 -21.62 -26.41 34.07
C ASN A 379 -20.41 -25.44 34.14
N THR A 380 -19.20 -25.94 33.95
CA THR A 380 -17.99 -25.10 33.83
C THR A 380 -17.51 -25.07 32.40
N ILE A 381 -17.44 -23.86 31.83
CA ILE A 381 -16.91 -23.68 30.47
C ILE A 381 -15.39 -23.75 30.55
N VAL A 382 -14.82 -24.79 29.94
CA VAL A 382 -13.37 -24.97 29.80
C VAL A 382 -12.94 -24.45 28.43
N SER A 383 -11.94 -23.58 28.41
CA SER A 383 -11.36 -23.09 27.18
C SER A 383 -10.65 -24.21 26.43
N GLY A 384 -10.99 -24.39 25.16
CA GLY A 384 -10.39 -25.38 24.29
C GLY A 384 -9.58 -24.77 23.15
N ILE A 385 -8.87 -25.62 22.45
CA ILE A 385 -8.24 -25.32 21.16
C ILE A 385 -8.84 -26.21 20.07
N ARG A 386 -8.98 -25.69 18.89
CA ARG A 386 -9.47 -26.45 17.73
C ARG A 386 -8.58 -26.21 16.52
N GLU A 387 -8.66 -27.08 15.55
CA GLU A 387 -8.01 -26.86 14.27
C GLU A 387 -8.54 -25.56 13.64
N GLY A 388 -7.61 -24.76 13.16
CA GLY A 388 -7.89 -23.50 12.48
C GLY A 388 -7.93 -23.69 10.96
N LYS A 389 -7.16 -22.88 10.25
CA LYS A 389 -7.06 -22.91 8.80
C LYS A 389 -6.37 -24.20 8.33
N PRO A 390 -6.97 -24.94 7.35
CA PRO A 390 -6.33 -26.11 6.76
C PRO A 390 -5.01 -25.76 6.07
N ALA A 391 -4.03 -26.64 6.15
CA ALA A 391 -2.76 -26.52 5.46
C ALA A 391 -2.91 -26.65 3.94
N ASN A 392 -2.12 -25.88 3.19
CA ASN A 392 -1.86 -26.19 1.79
C ASN A 392 -0.35 -26.24 1.51
N PRO A 393 0.31 -27.39 1.64
CA PRO A 393 1.73 -27.55 1.35
C PRO A 393 2.07 -27.29 -0.12
N GLY A 394 1.07 -27.32 -1.03
CA GLY A 394 1.23 -27.08 -2.46
C GLY A 394 1.33 -25.59 -2.84
N LEU A 395 1.25 -24.65 -1.89
CA LEU A 395 1.39 -23.22 -2.17
C LEU A 395 2.75 -22.91 -2.76
N GLY A 396 2.74 -22.08 -3.80
CA GLY A 396 3.92 -21.64 -4.53
C GLY A 396 3.84 -20.16 -4.95
N TRP A 397 4.83 -19.75 -5.70
CA TRP A 397 4.97 -18.40 -6.21
C TRP A 397 3.89 -18.06 -7.24
N GLU A 398 3.27 -16.92 -7.09
CA GLU A 398 2.55 -16.26 -8.18
C GLU A 398 3.56 -15.76 -9.19
N THR A 399 3.33 -16.02 -10.48
CA THR A 399 4.26 -15.67 -11.56
C THR A 399 3.65 -14.66 -12.51
N VAL A 400 4.40 -13.58 -12.78
CA VAL A 400 4.07 -12.57 -13.78
C VAL A 400 5.05 -12.70 -14.94
N THR A 401 4.55 -13.00 -16.14
CA THR A 401 5.33 -12.99 -17.38
C THR A 401 4.99 -11.75 -18.18
N ILE A 402 6.00 -10.98 -18.59
CA ILE A 402 5.84 -9.76 -19.38
C ILE A 402 6.64 -9.89 -20.65
N THR A 403 5.98 -9.65 -21.79
CA THR A 403 6.62 -9.42 -23.10
C THR A 403 6.35 -7.98 -23.50
N ASN A 404 7.39 -7.27 -23.92
CA ASN A 404 7.32 -5.87 -24.30
C ASN A 404 8.09 -5.64 -25.59
N VAL A 405 7.55 -4.84 -26.50
CA VAL A 405 8.20 -4.37 -27.72
C VAL A 405 7.97 -2.87 -27.83
N GLY A 406 9.04 -2.12 -28.11
CA GLY A 406 8.97 -0.67 -28.16
C GLY A 406 9.88 -0.05 -29.21
N VAL A 407 9.56 1.19 -29.56
CA VAL A 407 10.36 2.05 -30.42
C VAL A 407 10.56 3.41 -29.75
N ASP A 408 11.79 3.88 -29.74
CA ASP A 408 12.16 5.24 -29.32
C ASP A 408 12.69 5.98 -30.55
N PHE A 409 12.14 7.17 -30.84
CA PHE A 409 12.42 7.93 -32.04
C PHE A 409 12.51 9.41 -31.77
N ASP A 410 13.69 10.00 -31.97
CA ASP A 410 13.94 11.42 -31.79
C ASP A 410 14.42 12.02 -33.13
N ILE A 411 13.94 13.20 -33.48
CA ILE A 411 14.23 13.87 -34.74
C ILE A 411 14.48 15.37 -34.58
N LEU A 412 15.21 15.93 -35.57
CA LEU A 412 15.43 17.35 -35.76
C LEU A 412 16.08 18.00 -34.53
N ASN A 413 17.17 17.41 -34.03
CA ASN A 413 17.91 17.84 -32.82
C ASN A 413 17.02 17.86 -31.57
N GLY A 414 16.21 16.81 -31.39
CA GLY A 414 15.32 16.65 -30.25
C GLY A 414 14.08 17.53 -30.30
N LEU A 415 13.77 18.12 -31.47
CA LEU A 415 12.55 18.92 -31.66
C LEU A 415 11.30 18.08 -31.40
N PHE A 416 11.29 16.82 -31.88
CA PHE A 416 10.25 15.85 -31.58
C PHE A 416 10.87 14.58 -31.02
N SER A 417 10.26 14.08 -29.94
CA SER A 417 10.56 12.77 -29.36
C SER A 417 9.29 11.94 -29.31
N PHE A 418 9.38 10.70 -29.76
CA PHE A 418 8.29 9.73 -29.77
C PHE A 418 8.74 8.43 -29.11
N THR A 419 7.93 7.89 -28.20
CA THR A 419 8.05 6.55 -27.66
C THR A 419 6.75 5.82 -27.85
N GLY A 420 6.81 4.64 -28.48
CA GLY A 420 5.67 3.74 -28.64
C GLY A 420 5.98 2.37 -28.07
N GLU A 421 5.04 1.79 -27.34
CA GLU A 421 5.24 0.53 -26.64
C GLU A 421 3.99 -0.34 -26.70
N PHE A 422 4.19 -1.64 -26.92
CA PHE A 422 3.18 -2.68 -26.73
C PHE A 422 3.67 -3.67 -25.70
N TYR A 423 2.79 -4.03 -24.74
CA TYR A 423 3.08 -5.05 -23.76
C TYR A 423 1.98 -6.11 -23.66
N ASP A 424 2.39 -7.34 -23.33
CA ASP A 424 1.52 -8.44 -22.91
C ASP A 424 2.01 -8.96 -21.56
N LYS A 425 1.22 -8.69 -20.50
CA LYS A 425 1.47 -9.10 -19.13
C LYS A 425 0.48 -10.20 -18.73
N GLN A 426 1.00 -11.38 -18.44
CA GLN A 426 0.24 -12.53 -17.98
C GLN A 426 0.59 -12.83 -16.52
N THR A 427 -0.38 -12.73 -15.62
CA THR A 427 -0.24 -13.17 -14.22
C THR A 427 -0.89 -14.54 -14.10
N LYS A 428 -0.11 -15.51 -13.59
CA LYS A 428 -0.53 -16.91 -13.39
C LYS A 428 -0.33 -17.29 -11.94
N ASP A 429 -0.98 -18.38 -11.56
CA ASP A 429 -0.86 -18.96 -10.22
C ASP A 429 -1.23 -17.96 -9.11
N ILE A 430 -2.18 -17.05 -9.42
CA ILE A 430 -2.72 -16.08 -8.45
C ILE A 430 -3.40 -16.85 -7.33
N LEU A 431 -3.09 -16.50 -6.09
CA LEU A 431 -3.75 -17.09 -4.94
C LEU A 431 -5.22 -16.68 -4.89
N LEU A 432 -6.08 -17.69 -4.95
CA LEU A 432 -7.50 -17.54 -4.70
C LEU A 432 -7.89 -18.35 -3.46
N SER A 433 -8.77 -17.80 -2.66
CA SER A 433 -9.26 -18.45 -1.44
C SER A 433 -10.59 -19.14 -1.72
N TYR A 434 -10.66 -20.43 -1.40
CA TYR A 434 -11.86 -21.26 -1.52
C TYR A 434 -12.43 -21.56 -0.14
N PRO A 435 -13.75 -21.50 0.03
CA PRO A 435 -14.37 -22.00 1.24
C PRO A 435 -14.08 -23.51 1.40
N SER A 436 -13.79 -23.94 2.60
CA SER A 436 -13.65 -25.36 2.88
C SER A 436 -14.98 -26.07 2.65
N PRO A 437 -15.02 -27.25 1.99
CA PRO A 437 -16.24 -28.05 1.87
C PRO A 437 -16.81 -28.38 3.26
N ALA A 438 -18.13 -28.34 3.39
CA ALA A 438 -18.81 -28.58 4.68
C ALA A 438 -18.53 -29.97 5.24
N GLU A 439 -18.27 -30.92 4.36
CA GLU A 439 -17.97 -32.33 4.69
C GLU A 439 -16.67 -32.51 5.48
N VAL A 440 -15.76 -31.53 5.40
CA VAL A 440 -14.49 -31.53 6.15
C VAL A 440 -14.70 -31.23 7.63
N GLY A 441 -15.91 -30.74 8.01
CA GLY A 441 -16.25 -30.39 9.40
C GLY A 441 -15.52 -29.15 9.94
N ILE A 442 -14.86 -28.38 9.08
CA ILE A 442 -14.19 -27.13 9.42
C ILE A 442 -15.15 -25.98 9.17
N ASN A 443 -15.11 -24.95 10.01
CA ASN A 443 -15.95 -23.77 9.83
C ASN A 443 -15.77 -23.19 8.41
N SER A 444 -16.89 -22.95 7.72
CA SER A 444 -16.94 -22.40 6.35
C SER A 444 -16.25 -21.02 6.21
N ASP A 445 -16.01 -20.32 7.31
CA ASP A 445 -15.25 -19.06 7.32
C ASP A 445 -13.76 -19.28 7.02
N TYR A 446 -13.25 -20.50 7.21
CA TYR A 446 -11.88 -20.84 6.85
C TYR A 446 -11.76 -21.15 5.37
N LYS A 447 -10.98 -20.33 4.70
CA LYS A 447 -10.72 -20.45 3.27
C LYS A 447 -9.34 -21.04 3.05
N VAL A 448 -9.23 -21.99 2.14
CA VAL A 448 -7.96 -22.55 1.69
C VAL A 448 -7.45 -21.79 0.49
N SER A 449 -6.25 -21.24 0.58
CA SER A 449 -5.61 -20.56 -0.53
C SER A 449 -5.01 -21.56 -1.52
N GLN A 450 -5.19 -21.33 -2.83
CA GLN A 450 -4.66 -22.16 -3.91
C GLN A 450 -4.15 -21.29 -5.06
N ASN A 451 -3.08 -21.72 -5.73
CA ASN A 451 -2.48 -21.04 -6.87
C ASN A 451 -3.21 -21.42 -8.18
N ILE A 452 -4.31 -20.74 -8.51
CA ILE A 452 -5.15 -21.10 -9.66
C ILE A 452 -5.42 -19.92 -10.58
N GLY A 453 -5.62 -18.72 -10.04
CA GLY A 453 -6.09 -17.57 -10.79
C GLY A 453 -5.15 -17.16 -11.93
N LYS A 454 -5.74 -16.70 -13.05
CA LYS A 454 -4.99 -16.16 -14.19
C LYS A 454 -5.63 -14.89 -14.70
N VAL A 455 -4.80 -13.87 -14.96
CA VAL A 455 -5.20 -12.56 -15.49
C VAL A 455 -4.25 -12.13 -16.59
N SER A 456 -4.81 -11.57 -17.64
CA SER A 456 -4.06 -10.99 -18.76
C SER A 456 -4.27 -9.48 -18.81
N ASN A 457 -3.18 -8.74 -18.99
CA ASN A 457 -3.17 -7.31 -19.29
C ASN A 457 -2.36 -7.09 -20.55
N LYS A 458 -2.98 -6.51 -21.58
CA LYS A 458 -2.30 -6.08 -22.80
C LYS A 458 -2.46 -4.59 -22.95
N GLY A 459 -1.44 -3.90 -23.43
CA GLY A 459 -1.57 -2.46 -23.57
C GLY A 459 -0.71 -1.87 -24.66
N LEU A 460 -1.12 -0.67 -25.06
CA LEU A 460 -0.37 0.23 -25.92
C LEU A 460 -0.12 1.52 -25.16
N GLU A 461 1.10 2.02 -25.23
CA GLU A 461 1.50 3.28 -24.64
C GLU A 461 2.22 4.13 -25.68
N PHE A 462 1.84 5.40 -25.77
CA PHE A 462 2.44 6.37 -26.67
C PHE A 462 2.78 7.62 -25.89
N ASN A 463 3.99 8.13 -26.10
CA ASN A 463 4.45 9.40 -25.59
C ASN A 463 5.04 10.21 -26.75
N ILE A 464 4.60 11.44 -26.89
CA ILE A 464 5.10 12.38 -27.90
C ILE A 464 5.45 13.67 -27.18
N SER A 465 6.63 14.22 -27.41
CA SER A 465 7.01 15.54 -26.94
C SER A 465 7.57 16.40 -28.06
N HIS A 466 7.29 17.67 -27.98
CA HIS A 466 7.84 18.71 -28.83
C HIS A 466 8.60 19.72 -27.98
N ASN A 467 9.89 19.91 -28.27
CA ASN A 467 10.80 20.77 -27.53
C ASN A 467 11.35 21.85 -28.48
N LYS A 468 11.24 23.13 -28.14
CA LYS A 468 11.79 24.20 -28.97
C LYS A 468 12.28 25.33 -28.12
N SER A 469 13.42 25.92 -28.55
CA SER A 469 13.93 27.18 -28.06
C SER A 469 13.85 28.23 -29.15
N ILE A 470 13.36 29.44 -28.83
CA ILE A 470 13.25 30.59 -29.73
C ILE A 470 13.85 31.77 -28.97
N GLY A 471 15.12 32.12 -29.26
CA GLY A 471 15.87 33.06 -28.44
C GLY A 471 15.98 32.56 -27.00
N ASP A 472 15.60 33.40 -26.03
CA ASP A 472 15.62 33.07 -24.59
C ASP A 472 14.38 32.29 -24.13
N PHE A 473 13.40 32.10 -24.99
CA PHE A 473 12.19 31.36 -24.68
C PHE A 473 12.32 29.89 -25.06
N SER A 474 12.19 28.97 -24.08
CA SER A 474 12.18 27.52 -24.31
C SER A 474 10.88 26.92 -23.79
N TYR A 475 10.31 26.02 -24.57
CA TYR A 475 9.09 25.29 -24.17
C TYR A 475 9.16 23.81 -24.54
N THR A 476 8.45 23.04 -23.75
CA THR A 476 8.18 21.61 -24.01
C THR A 476 6.68 21.37 -23.93
N VAL A 477 6.12 20.75 -24.97
CA VAL A 477 4.73 20.27 -24.98
C VAL A 477 4.75 18.76 -25.09
N GLY A 478 4.15 18.07 -24.12
CA GLY A 478 4.08 16.61 -24.10
C GLY A 478 2.64 16.12 -24.17
N PHE A 479 2.45 14.99 -24.88
CA PHE A 479 1.20 14.26 -24.92
C PHE A 479 1.48 12.78 -24.68
N ASN A 480 0.71 12.15 -23.80
CA ASN A 480 0.76 10.71 -23.57
C ASN A 480 -0.64 10.09 -23.72
N LEU A 481 -0.66 8.89 -24.24
CA LEU A 481 -1.87 8.08 -24.38
C LEU A 481 -1.55 6.64 -24.02
N SER A 482 -2.36 6.06 -23.13
CA SER A 482 -2.26 4.64 -22.80
C SER A 482 -3.62 3.96 -22.89
N LYS A 483 -3.62 2.72 -23.35
CA LYS A 483 -4.79 1.84 -23.37
C LYS A 483 -4.41 0.47 -22.85
N ASN A 484 -5.07 0.06 -21.77
CA ASN A 484 -4.92 -1.29 -21.21
C ASN A 484 -6.19 -2.11 -21.44
N TRP A 485 -6.03 -3.37 -21.87
CA TRP A 485 -7.06 -4.38 -21.95
C TRP A 485 -6.80 -5.44 -20.88
N ASN A 486 -7.57 -5.38 -19.81
CA ASN A 486 -7.54 -6.36 -18.74
C ASN A 486 -8.56 -7.47 -19.00
N LYS A 487 -8.18 -8.72 -18.72
CA LYS A 487 -9.07 -9.87 -18.86
C LYS A 487 -8.76 -10.96 -17.84
N VAL A 488 -9.75 -11.35 -17.07
CA VAL A 488 -9.72 -12.56 -16.23
C VAL A 488 -9.69 -13.78 -17.14
N LYS A 489 -8.76 -14.71 -16.92
CA LYS A 489 -8.57 -15.91 -17.74
C LYS A 489 -8.99 -17.18 -17.01
N ASP A 490 -8.84 -17.20 -15.68
CA ASP A 490 -9.14 -18.37 -14.86
C ASP A 490 -9.44 -17.92 -13.41
N LEU A 491 -10.48 -18.47 -12.82
CA LEU A 491 -10.86 -18.28 -11.41
C LEU A 491 -11.10 -19.64 -10.71
N GLY A 492 -10.76 -20.75 -11.39
CA GLY A 492 -11.05 -22.09 -10.90
C GLY A 492 -12.55 -22.32 -10.69
N ALA A 493 -12.91 -22.97 -9.59
CA ALA A 493 -14.29 -23.24 -9.24
C ALA A 493 -15.08 -22.03 -8.73
N ASN A 494 -14.43 -20.85 -8.55
CA ASN A 494 -15.09 -19.62 -8.09
C ASN A 494 -15.64 -18.74 -9.24
N ASP A 495 -15.82 -19.25 -10.44
CA ASP A 495 -16.37 -18.45 -11.55
C ASP A 495 -17.90 -18.55 -11.60
N PRO A 496 -18.65 -17.44 -11.48
CA PRO A 496 -18.20 -16.07 -11.19
C PRO A 496 -18.09 -15.76 -9.69
N MET A 497 -17.20 -14.82 -9.32
CA MET A 497 -17.16 -14.22 -7.99
C MET A 497 -17.91 -12.88 -8.02
N ILE A 498 -19.01 -12.79 -7.28
CA ILE A 498 -19.84 -11.58 -7.19
C ILE A 498 -19.48 -10.86 -5.88
N GLU A 499 -19.03 -9.61 -6.00
CA GLU A 499 -18.66 -8.71 -4.90
C GLU A 499 -19.35 -7.36 -5.17
N ASP A 500 -20.62 -7.24 -4.79
CA ASP A 500 -21.46 -6.06 -5.08
C ASP A 500 -20.73 -4.72 -4.84
N PRO A 501 -20.67 -3.78 -5.80
CA PRO A 501 -21.31 -3.80 -7.13
C PRO A 501 -20.42 -4.37 -8.27
N TRP A 502 -19.49 -5.27 -7.97
CA TRP A 502 -18.48 -5.77 -8.91
C TRP A 502 -18.65 -7.26 -9.18
N ILE A 503 -18.21 -7.68 -10.38
CA ILE A 503 -18.11 -9.09 -10.73
C ILE A 503 -16.68 -9.39 -11.23
N LYS A 504 -16.11 -10.49 -10.73
CA LYS A 504 -14.95 -11.14 -11.32
C LYS A 504 -15.44 -12.38 -12.06
N LYS A 505 -15.35 -12.38 -13.38
CA LYS A 505 -15.82 -13.46 -14.25
C LYS A 505 -14.82 -13.71 -15.36
N VAL A 506 -14.62 -14.97 -15.71
CA VAL A 506 -13.75 -15.35 -16.84
C VAL A 506 -14.24 -14.66 -18.11
N GLY A 507 -13.31 -14.03 -18.84
CA GLY A 507 -13.60 -13.29 -20.05
C GLY A 507 -13.84 -11.79 -19.87
N TYR A 508 -14.09 -11.31 -18.65
CA TYR A 508 -14.34 -9.91 -18.31
C TYR A 508 -13.09 -9.24 -17.69
N ALA A 509 -13.11 -7.92 -17.65
CA ALA A 509 -12.09 -7.16 -16.92
C ALA A 509 -12.32 -7.23 -15.40
N ILE A 510 -11.24 -7.15 -14.61
CA ILE A 510 -11.35 -6.96 -13.15
C ILE A 510 -12.00 -5.60 -12.88
N GLY A 511 -12.95 -5.55 -11.95
CA GLY A 511 -13.70 -4.33 -11.62
C GLY A 511 -14.84 -4.03 -12.61
N THR A 512 -15.31 -5.03 -13.35
CA THR A 512 -16.54 -4.90 -14.15
C THR A 512 -17.73 -4.71 -13.22
N PHE A 513 -18.52 -3.65 -13.47
CA PHE A 513 -19.75 -3.42 -12.73
C PHE A 513 -20.76 -4.52 -12.99
N TYR A 514 -21.43 -4.94 -11.94
CA TYR A 514 -22.50 -5.92 -11.98
C TYR A 514 -23.72 -5.39 -11.24
N GLY A 515 -24.86 -5.39 -11.91
CA GLY A 515 -26.09 -4.88 -11.33
C GLY A 515 -27.29 -5.09 -12.25
N PHE A 516 -28.43 -4.66 -11.79
CA PHE A 516 -29.64 -4.71 -12.59
C PHE A 516 -29.62 -3.60 -13.65
N ARG A 517 -30.14 -3.90 -14.82
CA ARG A 517 -30.43 -2.91 -15.85
C ARG A 517 -31.78 -2.33 -15.56
N SER A 518 -31.90 -1.01 -15.43
CA SER A 518 -33.19 -0.35 -15.32
C SER A 518 -33.89 -0.42 -16.69
N ASP A 519 -35.13 -0.84 -16.68
CA ASP A 519 -35.98 -0.88 -17.85
C ASP A 519 -36.92 0.35 -17.96
N GLY A 520 -36.69 1.33 -17.07
CA GLY A 520 -37.45 2.57 -17.01
C GLY A 520 -38.16 2.75 -15.65
N LEU A 521 -39.06 3.70 -15.63
CA LEU A 521 -39.97 3.92 -14.51
C LEU A 521 -41.22 3.06 -14.70
N LEU A 522 -41.67 2.45 -13.62
CA LEU A 522 -42.92 1.71 -13.60
C LEU A 522 -44.07 2.67 -13.94
N THR A 523 -44.79 2.39 -15.02
CA THR A 523 -45.95 3.18 -15.45
C THR A 523 -47.25 2.60 -14.91
N GLN A 524 -48.33 3.39 -14.91
CA GLN A 524 -49.65 2.88 -14.53
C GLN A 524 -50.07 1.70 -15.41
N GLU A 525 -49.72 1.74 -16.69
CA GLU A 525 -50.02 0.66 -17.64
C GLU A 525 -49.26 -0.64 -17.27
N ASP A 526 -48.03 -0.54 -16.80
CA ASP A 526 -47.26 -1.71 -16.31
C ASP A 526 -47.92 -2.33 -15.08
N ILE A 527 -48.45 -1.48 -14.17
CA ILE A 527 -49.13 -1.94 -12.96
C ILE A 527 -50.44 -2.64 -13.35
N ASP A 528 -51.21 -2.03 -14.26
CA ASP A 528 -52.50 -2.56 -14.72
C ASP A 528 -52.35 -3.88 -15.49
N ASN A 529 -51.23 -4.05 -16.19
CA ASN A 529 -50.89 -5.27 -16.94
C ASN A 529 -50.13 -6.32 -16.10
N GLY A 530 -49.76 -6.03 -14.85
CA GLY A 530 -49.01 -6.94 -13.98
C GLY A 530 -47.56 -7.16 -14.39
N ASN A 531 -46.94 -6.20 -15.07
CA ASN A 531 -45.56 -6.23 -15.56
C ASN A 531 -44.54 -5.72 -14.50
N TYR A 532 -44.56 -6.27 -13.29
CA TYR A 532 -43.63 -5.85 -12.18
C TYR A 532 -43.10 -7.02 -11.38
#